data_d73a4ae4d618278dac9593e419541044
#
_entry.id   d73a4ae4d618278dac9593e419541044
#
_cell.length_a   1.000
_cell.length_b   1.000
_cell.length_c   1.000
_cell.angle_alpha   90.00
_cell.angle_beta   90.00
_cell.angle_gamma   90.00
#
_symmetry.space_group_name_H-M   'P 1'
#
loop_
_entity.id
_entity.type
_entity.pdbx_description
1 polymer ?
#
loop_
_entity_poly.entity_id
_entity_poly.type
_entity_poly.pdbx_seq_one_letter_code
_entity_poly.pdbx_strand_id
1 'polypeptide(L)'
;MIIVLFDGKAYLCTLFVYKMRKYTLFISILCCSLFSSCGEYNKVLKSSDYEYKYEAAKSYFGKGQYTKSATILEELITILKGTDNAEESLYMLAMSYYNQGDYITASHYFSGYYTTYPRGIYTELARFHSGKALFLDTPEARLDQSSTYKAIQELQLFMEYHPESNRKTEAQLMIFNLQDKLVLKDYLSAKLYYDLGTYNGHATMTADGQINGNNFLACITTAQNALKDYPYTSMREEISILLLRAKYKLGTESVEEKKEERMREAIDEYYAFKNEFPESKYIKEV
;
A
#
# COMPACT_ATOMS: atom_id res chain seq x y z
N MET A 1 -40.53 -40.90 48.25
CA MET A 1 -40.22 -39.64 47.48
C MET A 1 -38.74 -39.35 47.34
N ILE A 2 -37.85 -40.16 47.85
CA ILE A 2 -36.36 -39.97 47.68
C ILE A 2 -35.78 -40.77 46.50
N ILE A 3 -36.44 -41.87 46.09
CA ILE A 3 -35.93 -42.72 45.00
C ILE A 3 -36.12 -42.09 43.60
N VAL A 4 -37.15 -41.27 43.40
CA VAL A 4 -37.44 -40.64 42.10
C VAL A 4 -36.45 -39.49 41.77
N LEU A 5 -35.87 -38.86 42.80
CA LEU A 5 -34.85 -37.80 42.60
C LEU A 5 -33.45 -38.34 42.31
N PHE A 6 -33.14 -39.58 42.62
CA PHE A 6 -31.89 -40.25 42.27
C PHE A 6 -31.86 -40.65 40.80
N ASP A 7 -32.96 -41.15 40.26
CA ASP A 7 -33.08 -41.55 38.87
C ASP A 7 -32.97 -40.34 37.90
N GLY A 8 -33.58 -39.21 38.25
CA GLY A 8 -33.50 -37.99 37.41
C GLY A 8 -32.08 -37.41 37.26
N LYS A 9 -31.29 -37.45 38.36
CA LYS A 9 -29.88 -37.01 38.30
C LYS A 9 -29.00 -37.99 37.52
N ALA A 10 -29.24 -39.27 37.59
CA ALA A 10 -28.53 -40.30 36.84
C ALA A 10 -28.81 -40.15 35.33
N TYR A 11 -30.07 -39.89 34.92
CA TYR A 11 -30.43 -39.63 33.53
C TYR A 11 -29.80 -38.31 32.98
N LEU A 12 -29.79 -37.25 33.77
CA LEU A 12 -29.13 -36.00 33.35
C LEU A 12 -27.62 -36.18 33.20
N CYS A 13 -26.97 -36.92 34.08
CA CYS A 13 -25.55 -37.19 34.03
C CYS A 13 -25.18 -38.06 32.82
N THR A 14 -25.99 -39.08 32.52
CA THR A 14 -25.77 -39.95 31.34
C THR A 14 -26.02 -39.20 30.01
N LEU A 15 -27.03 -38.32 29.97
CA LEU A 15 -27.29 -37.47 28.81
C LEU A 15 -26.15 -36.43 28.61
N PHE A 16 -25.63 -35.85 29.64
CA PHE A 16 -24.52 -34.92 29.62
C PHE A 16 -23.22 -35.63 29.16
N VAL A 17 -22.90 -36.78 29.68
CA VAL A 17 -21.75 -37.61 29.28
C VAL A 17 -21.88 -38.08 27.83
N TYR A 18 -23.08 -38.46 27.39
CA TYR A 18 -23.35 -38.87 26.02
C TYR A 18 -23.16 -37.71 25.04
N LYS A 19 -23.62 -36.50 25.42
CA LYS A 19 -23.45 -35.27 24.62
C LYS A 19 -21.98 -34.86 24.54
N MET A 20 -21.26 -34.90 25.68
CA MET A 20 -19.82 -34.64 25.72
C MET A 20 -19.03 -35.63 24.87
N ARG A 21 -19.40 -36.92 24.93
CA ARG A 21 -18.74 -37.99 24.11
C ARG A 21 -18.97 -37.80 22.61
N LYS A 22 -20.10 -37.24 22.15
CA LYS A 22 -20.32 -36.84 20.77
C LYS A 22 -19.42 -35.68 20.36
N TYR A 23 -19.28 -34.65 21.17
CA TYR A 23 -18.39 -33.53 20.87
C TYR A 23 -16.91 -33.93 20.88
N THR A 24 -16.48 -34.79 21.79
CA THR A 24 -15.10 -35.30 21.80
C THR A 24 -14.79 -36.15 20.58
N LEU A 25 -15.76 -36.97 20.14
CA LEU A 25 -15.63 -37.74 18.88
C LEU A 25 -15.55 -36.81 17.67
N PHE A 26 -16.38 -35.76 17.60
CA PHE A 26 -16.35 -34.79 16.51
C PHE A 26 -15.03 -34.00 16.49
N ILE A 27 -14.55 -33.57 17.65
CA ILE A 27 -13.26 -32.88 17.79
C ILE A 27 -12.11 -33.80 17.43
N SER A 28 -12.16 -35.08 17.85
CA SER A 28 -11.14 -36.08 17.50
C SER A 28 -11.08 -36.36 15.99
N ILE A 29 -12.23 -36.48 15.32
CA ILE A 29 -12.30 -36.68 13.87
C ILE A 29 -11.80 -35.42 13.12
N LEU A 30 -12.15 -34.23 13.61
CA LEU A 30 -11.67 -32.95 13.06
C LEU A 30 -10.15 -32.80 13.25
N CYS A 31 -9.60 -33.16 14.40
CA CYS A 31 -8.15 -33.20 14.62
C CYS A 31 -7.45 -34.22 13.71
N CYS A 32 -7.98 -35.44 13.56
CA CYS A 32 -7.38 -36.44 12.69
C CYS A 32 -7.34 -36.02 11.21
N SER A 33 -8.35 -35.28 10.73
CA SER A 33 -8.37 -34.75 9.36
C SER A 33 -7.31 -33.66 9.12
N LEU A 34 -6.92 -32.90 10.15
CA LEU A 34 -5.87 -31.90 10.07
C LEU A 34 -4.47 -32.50 10.00
N PHE A 35 -4.24 -33.67 10.62
CA PHE A 35 -2.93 -34.33 10.60
C PHE A 35 -2.62 -35.10 9.28
N SER A 36 -3.63 -35.53 8.52
CA SER A 36 -3.42 -36.24 7.25
C SER A 36 -2.79 -35.36 6.16
N SER A 37 -3.06 -34.05 6.14
CA SER A 37 -2.55 -33.11 5.14
C SER A 37 -1.04 -32.85 5.27
N CYS A 38 -0.46 -33.01 6.45
CA CYS A 38 0.96 -32.72 6.70
C CYS A 38 1.90 -33.86 6.17
N GLY A 39 1.41 -35.07 6.13
CA GLY A 39 2.20 -36.23 5.65
C GLY A 39 2.44 -36.21 4.14
N GLU A 40 1.42 -35.82 3.36
CA GLU A 40 1.51 -35.74 1.89
C GLU A 40 2.47 -34.65 1.43
N TYR A 41 2.39 -33.48 2.02
CA TYR A 41 3.29 -32.34 1.72
C TYR A 41 4.76 -32.68 1.99
N ASN A 42 5.06 -33.30 3.14
CA ASN A 42 6.41 -33.76 3.47
C ASN A 42 6.94 -34.81 2.50
N LYS A 43 6.07 -35.65 1.94
CA LYS A 43 6.45 -36.63 0.88
C LYS A 43 6.83 -35.89 -0.40
N VAL A 44 6.09 -34.84 -0.79
CA VAL A 44 6.43 -34.01 -1.95
C VAL A 44 7.79 -33.35 -1.76
N LEU A 45 8.03 -32.71 -0.62
CA LEU A 45 9.29 -31.99 -0.34
C LEU A 45 10.52 -32.94 -0.43
N LYS A 46 10.39 -34.17 0.04
CA LYS A 46 11.46 -35.17 0.05
C LYS A 46 11.63 -35.91 -1.29
N SER A 47 10.73 -35.73 -2.24
CA SER A 47 10.82 -36.37 -3.55
C SER A 47 12.00 -35.81 -4.34
N SER A 48 12.67 -36.69 -5.11
CA SER A 48 13.64 -36.30 -6.12
C SER A 48 13.04 -36.22 -7.53
N ASP A 49 11.75 -36.48 -7.65
CA ASP A 49 10.98 -36.35 -8.89
C ASP A 49 10.49 -34.89 -9.03
N TYR A 50 11.15 -34.14 -9.91
CA TYR A 50 10.87 -32.74 -10.11
C TYR A 50 9.57 -32.48 -10.87
N GLU A 51 9.14 -33.38 -11.74
CA GLU A 51 7.84 -33.31 -12.41
C GLU A 51 6.71 -33.50 -11.40
N TYR A 52 6.83 -34.50 -10.52
CA TYR A 52 5.89 -34.70 -9.43
C TYR A 52 5.83 -33.49 -8.49
N LYS A 53 6.98 -32.88 -8.16
CA LYS A 53 7.00 -31.63 -7.38
C LYS A 53 6.29 -30.48 -8.08
N TYR A 54 6.51 -30.33 -9.38
CA TYR A 54 5.89 -29.26 -10.17
C TYR A 54 4.36 -29.41 -10.20
N GLU A 55 3.85 -30.60 -10.50
CA GLU A 55 2.39 -30.84 -10.48
C GLU A 55 1.78 -30.63 -9.07
N ALA A 56 2.51 -31.07 -8.03
CA ALA A 56 2.09 -30.78 -6.65
C ALA A 56 2.04 -29.29 -6.34
N ALA A 57 3.03 -28.51 -6.77
CA ALA A 57 3.05 -27.06 -6.60
C ALA A 57 1.86 -26.38 -7.30
N LYS A 58 1.52 -26.80 -8.54
CA LYS A 58 0.32 -26.35 -9.27
C LYS A 58 -0.95 -26.71 -8.51
N SER A 59 -1.05 -27.91 -7.98
CA SER A 59 -2.20 -28.34 -7.19
C SER A 59 -2.35 -27.51 -5.91
N TYR A 60 -1.26 -27.24 -5.19
CA TYR A 60 -1.29 -26.39 -4.00
C TYR A 60 -1.65 -24.93 -4.35
N PHE A 61 -1.13 -24.40 -5.43
CA PHE A 61 -1.48 -23.08 -5.94
C PHE A 61 -2.98 -22.97 -6.25
N GLY A 62 -3.52 -23.92 -7.02
CA GLY A 62 -4.95 -23.97 -7.38
C GLY A 62 -5.89 -24.13 -6.17
N LYS A 63 -5.40 -24.71 -5.06
CA LYS A 63 -6.12 -24.83 -3.78
C LYS A 63 -5.95 -23.61 -2.87
N GLY A 64 -5.26 -22.55 -3.31
CA GLY A 64 -4.97 -21.38 -2.49
C GLY A 64 -3.95 -21.60 -1.38
N GLN A 65 -3.22 -22.74 -1.40
CA GLN A 65 -2.18 -23.05 -0.42
C GLN A 65 -0.84 -22.47 -0.86
N TYR A 66 -0.80 -21.15 -1.01
CA TYR A 66 0.29 -20.42 -1.65
C TYR A 66 1.64 -20.61 -0.97
N THR A 67 1.68 -20.70 0.37
CA THR A 67 2.93 -20.96 1.11
C THR A 67 3.55 -22.30 0.73
N LYS A 68 2.74 -23.37 0.61
CA LYS A 68 3.24 -24.68 0.20
C LYS A 68 3.71 -24.69 -1.25
N SER A 69 2.97 -24.02 -2.14
CA SER A 69 3.34 -23.84 -3.54
C SER A 69 4.66 -23.09 -3.65
N ALA A 70 4.79 -21.92 -2.98
CA ALA A 70 6.01 -21.12 -3.01
C ALA A 70 7.23 -21.90 -2.56
N THR A 71 7.15 -22.60 -1.42
CA THR A 71 8.29 -23.40 -0.90
C THR A 71 8.78 -24.46 -1.90
N ILE A 72 7.87 -25.10 -2.61
CA ILE A 72 8.25 -26.09 -3.64
C ILE A 72 8.85 -25.39 -4.87
N LEU A 73 8.23 -24.28 -5.29
CA LEU A 73 8.65 -23.55 -6.49
C LEU A 73 10.00 -22.85 -6.31
N GLU A 74 10.38 -22.42 -5.11
CA GLU A 74 11.70 -21.86 -4.82
C GLU A 74 12.84 -22.82 -5.15
N GLU A 75 12.65 -24.10 -4.86
CA GLU A 75 13.60 -25.13 -5.26
C GLU A 75 13.56 -25.34 -6.79
N LEU A 76 12.35 -25.38 -7.37
CA LEU A 76 12.14 -25.76 -8.75
C LEU A 76 12.61 -24.71 -9.76
N ILE A 77 12.50 -23.42 -9.49
CA ILE A 77 12.88 -22.36 -10.45
C ILE A 77 14.35 -22.41 -10.88
N THR A 78 15.22 -22.97 -10.04
CA THR A 78 16.64 -23.16 -10.39
C THR A 78 16.86 -24.43 -11.19
N ILE A 79 16.14 -25.49 -10.86
CA ILE A 79 16.29 -26.82 -11.46
C ILE A 79 15.62 -26.90 -12.84
N LEU A 80 14.43 -26.28 -12.97
CA LEU A 80 13.65 -26.26 -14.21
C LEU A 80 14.17 -25.25 -15.25
N LYS A 81 15.23 -24.51 -14.95
CA LYS A 81 15.76 -23.49 -15.85
C LYS A 81 16.10 -24.10 -17.24
N GLY A 82 15.48 -23.54 -18.28
CA GLY A 82 15.65 -24.03 -19.66
C GLY A 82 14.68 -25.15 -20.06
N THR A 83 13.75 -25.56 -19.19
CA THR A 83 12.65 -26.49 -19.53
C THR A 83 11.36 -25.70 -19.86
N ASP A 84 10.38 -26.39 -20.44
CA ASP A 84 9.06 -25.81 -20.78
C ASP A 84 8.30 -25.34 -19.54
N ASN A 85 8.54 -25.93 -18.36
CA ASN A 85 7.88 -25.59 -17.10
C ASN A 85 8.53 -24.42 -16.36
N ALA A 86 9.70 -23.93 -16.81
CA ALA A 86 10.48 -22.90 -16.12
C ALA A 86 9.74 -21.57 -16.05
N GLU A 87 9.14 -21.15 -17.15
CA GLU A 87 8.42 -19.89 -17.28
C GLU A 87 7.19 -19.85 -16.35
N GLU A 88 6.33 -20.87 -16.43
CA GLU A 88 5.13 -20.98 -15.59
C GLU A 88 5.50 -21.06 -14.11
N SER A 89 6.55 -21.82 -13.75
CA SER A 89 7.02 -21.96 -12.37
C SER A 89 7.42 -20.63 -11.75
N LEU A 90 8.15 -19.80 -12.48
CA LEU A 90 8.60 -18.49 -11.97
C LEU A 90 7.43 -17.52 -11.81
N TYR A 91 6.49 -17.50 -12.76
CA TYR A 91 5.29 -16.67 -12.66
C TYR A 91 4.39 -17.15 -11.50
N MET A 92 4.18 -18.44 -11.35
CA MET A 92 3.39 -19.01 -10.27
C MET A 92 4.01 -18.79 -8.89
N LEU A 93 5.36 -18.77 -8.78
CA LEU A 93 6.07 -18.40 -7.56
C LEU A 93 5.78 -16.94 -7.19
N ALA A 94 5.93 -16.03 -8.15
CA ALA A 94 5.62 -14.60 -7.95
C ALA A 94 4.17 -14.40 -7.49
N MET A 95 3.21 -15.07 -8.15
CA MET A 95 1.80 -15.04 -7.78
C MET A 95 1.52 -15.66 -6.41
N SER A 96 2.30 -16.68 -6.01
CA SER A 96 2.17 -17.28 -4.68
C SER A 96 2.52 -16.28 -3.58
N TYR A 97 3.62 -15.53 -3.71
CA TYR A 97 3.98 -14.46 -2.78
C TYR A 97 2.98 -13.30 -2.80
N TYR A 98 2.51 -12.91 -3.99
CA TYR A 98 1.50 -11.87 -4.13
C TYR A 98 0.21 -12.20 -3.36
N ASN A 99 -0.28 -13.43 -3.48
CA ASN A 99 -1.48 -13.88 -2.79
C ASN A 99 -1.27 -14.13 -1.28
N GLN A 100 -0.02 -14.25 -0.82
CA GLN A 100 0.33 -14.28 0.61
C GLN A 100 0.43 -12.87 1.22
N GLY A 101 0.40 -11.82 0.41
CA GLY A 101 0.59 -10.44 0.85
C GLY A 101 2.07 -10.04 1.02
N ASP A 102 3.02 -10.90 0.64
CA ASP A 102 4.44 -10.54 0.56
C ASP A 102 4.72 -9.85 -0.79
N TYR A 103 4.34 -8.57 -0.84
CA TYR A 103 4.36 -7.80 -2.08
C TYR A 103 5.78 -7.44 -2.54
N ILE A 104 6.71 -7.26 -1.61
CA ILE A 104 8.12 -6.97 -1.94
C ILE A 104 8.73 -8.16 -2.66
N THR A 105 8.61 -9.36 -2.07
CA THR A 105 9.12 -10.60 -2.66
C THR A 105 8.41 -10.92 -3.97
N ALA A 106 7.08 -10.72 -4.04
CA ALA A 106 6.31 -10.89 -5.26
C ALA A 106 6.82 -9.99 -6.40
N SER A 107 7.03 -8.68 -6.13
CA SER A 107 7.55 -7.74 -7.12
C SER A 107 8.94 -8.15 -7.61
N HIS A 108 9.80 -8.63 -6.71
CA HIS A 108 11.12 -9.14 -7.08
C HIS A 108 11.03 -10.32 -8.07
N TYR A 109 10.18 -11.33 -7.80
CA TYR A 109 10.01 -12.46 -8.70
C TYR A 109 9.31 -12.08 -10.01
N PHE A 110 8.33 -11.16 -9.99
CA PHE A 110 7.75 -10.64 -11.22
C PHE A 110 8.77 -9.90 -12.07
N SER A 111 9.63 -9.09 -11.45
CA SER A 111 10.74 -8.41 -12.13
C SER A 111 11.73 -9.41 -12.73
N GLY A 112 12.08 -10.44 -11.97
CA GLY A 112 12.89 -11.56 -12.46
C GLY A 112 12.26 -12.27 -13.66
N TYR A 113 10.92 -12.43 -13.65
CA TYR A 113 10.19 -13.06 -14.76
C TYR A 113 10.33 -12.27 -16.05
N TYR A 114 9.91 -11.00 -16.10
CA TYR A 114 9.93 -10.23 -17.36
C TYR A 114 11.34 -9.88 -17.85
N THR A 115 12.34 -9.95 -16.96
CA THR A 115 13.74 -9.82 -17.32
C THR A 115 14.27 -11.09 -17.97
N THR A 116 13.89 -12.26 -17.43
CA THR A 116 14.33 -13.56 -17.96
C THR A 116 13.56 -13.95 -19.21
N TYR A 117 12.27 -13.66 -19.25
CA TYR A 117 11.35 -14.02 -20.33
C TYR A 117 10.71 -12.76 -20.96
N PRO A 118 11.47 -11.90 -21.67
CA PRO A 118 10.94 -10.62 -22.20
C PRO A 118 9.85 -10.79 -23.27
N ARG A 119 9.71 -12.01 -23.83
CA ARG A 119 8.67 -12.39 -24.79
C ARG A 119 7.77 -13.51 -24.25
N GLY A 120 7.81 -13.76 -22.96
CA GLY A 120 7.03 -14.79 -22.29
C GLY A 120 5.53 -14.47 -22.29
N ILE A 121 4.71 -15.51 -22.17
CA ILE A 121 3.24 -15.39 -22.22
C ILE A 121 2.68 -14.54 -21.06
N TYR A 122 3.38 -14.46 -19.93
CA TYR A 122 2.97 -13.70 -18.77
C TYR A 122 3.73 -12.37 -18.61
N THR A 123 4.53 -11.93 -19.59
CA THR A 123 5.39 -10.74 -19.45
C THR A 123 4.61 -9.47 -19.16
N GLU A 124 3.50 -9.25 -19.87
CA GLU A 124 2.60 -8.13 -19.60
C GLU A 124 2.02 -8.21 -18.17
N LEU A 125 1.51 -9.38 -17.79
CA LEU A 125 0.93 -9.60 -16.47
C LEU A 125 1.98 -9.45 -15.36
N ALA A 126 3.19 -9.95 -15.57
CA ALA A 126 4.27 -9.84 -14.60
C ALA A 126 4.69 -8.39 -14.37
N ARG A 127 4.83 -7.58 -15.44
CA ARG A 127 5.10 -6.13 -15.30
C ARG A 127 3.97 -5.42 -14.54
N PHE A 128 2.73 -5.69 -14.91
CA PHE A 128 1.57 -5.12 -14.22
C PHE A 128 1.54 -5.50 -12.74
N HIS A 129 1.70 -6.79 -12.43
CA HIS A 129 1.67 -7.27 -11.04
C HIS A 129 2.89 -6.85 -10.23
N SER A 130 4.06 -6.62 -10.85
CA SER A 130 5.22 -6.00 -10.18
C SER A 130 4.86 -4.61 -9.66
N GLY A 131 4.35 -3.74 -10.52
CA GLY A 131 3.91 -2.40 -10.13
C GLY A 131 2.76 -2.41 -9.12
N LYS A 132 1.78 -3.30 -9.31
CA LYS A 132 0.63 -3.45 -8.39
C LYS A 132 1.05 -3.98 -7.02
N ALA A 133 2.00 -4.89 -6.94
CA ALA A 133 2.56 -5.37 -5.68
C ALA A 133 3.25 -4.23 -4.91
N LEU A 134 4.09 -3.46 -5.59
CA LEU A 134 4.72 -2.28 -4.98
C LEU A 134 3.69 -1.23 -4.54
N PHE A 135 2.63 -1.01 -5.33
CA PHE A 135 1.52 -0.13 -4.94
C PHE A 135 0.88 -0.57 -3.61
N LEU A 136 0.63 -1.87 -3.44
CA LEU A 136 0.03 -2.44 -2.23
C LEU A 136 0.96 -2.37 -1.02
N ASP A 137 2.29 -2.37 -1.25
CA ASP A 137 3.31 -2.30 -0.19
C ASP A 137 3.64 -0.86 0.24
N THR A 138 3.10 0.16 -0.41
CA THR A 138 3.43 1.55 -0.08
C THR A 138 2.95 1.95 1.31
N PRO A 139 3.80 2.61 2.13
CA PRO A 139 3.46 3.01 3.49
C PRO A 139 2.46 4.19 3.53
N GLU A 140 2.04 4.54 4.74
CA GLU A 140 1.27 5.76 4.97
C GLU A 140 2.05 7.02 4.57
N ALA A 141 1.32 8.09 4.19
CA ALA A 141 1.88 9.33 3.66
C ALA A 141 2.94 10.00 4.58
N ARG A 142 2.84 9.84 5.91
CA ARG A 142 3.75 10.45 6.88
C ARG A 142 5.13 9.77 6.96
N LEU A 143 5.23 8.55 6.44
CA LEU A 143 6.47 7.75 6.47
C LEU A 143 7.36 8.08 5.26
N ASP A 144 8.49 7.37 5.15
CA ASP A 144 9.34 7.45 3.97
C ASP A 144 8.60 6.96 2.73
N GLN A 145 8.68 7.71 1.62
CA GLN A 145 7.94 7.45 0.39
C GLN A 145 8.81 6.88 -0.73
N SER A 146 10.01 6.39 -0.43
CA SER A 146 10.92 5.80 -1.43
C SER A 146 10.26 4.62 -2.19
N SER A 147 9.49 3.79 -1.49
CA SER A 147 8.72 2.70 -2.12
C SER A 147 7.58 3.20 -3.01
N THR A 148 6.97 4.34 -2.66
CA THR A 148 5.92 4.99 -3.47
C THR A 148 6.47 5.46 -4.83
N TYR A 149 7.66 6.07 -4.84
CA TYR A 149 8.33 6.45 -6.10
C TYR A 149 8.67 5.23 -6.96
N LYS A 150 9.13 4.13 -6.34
CA LYS A 150 9.40 2.88 -7.07
C LYS A 150 8.12 2.30 -7.69
N ALA A 151 7.01 2.31 -6.93
CA ALA A 151 5.73 1.83 -7.45
C ALA A 151 5.25 2.67 -8.66
N ILE A 152 5.37 3.99 -8.58
CA ILE A 152 5.04 4.89 -9.70
C ILE A 152 5.90 4.55 -10.92
N GLN A 153 7.21 4.41 -10.73
CA GLN A 153 8.15 4.11 -11.81
C GLN A 153 7.80 2.77 -12.49
N GLU A 154 7.55 1.70 -11.72
CA GLU A 154 7.19 0.38 -12.28
C GLU A 154 5.87 0.42 -13.05
N LEU A 155 4.86 1.14 -12.55
CA LEU A 155 3.59 1.31 -13.25
C LEU A 155 3.74 2.15 -14.54
N GLN A 156 4.60 3.17 -14.53
CA GLN A 156 4.92 3.98 -15.73
C GLN A 156 5.61 3.12 -16.78
N LEU A 157 6.62 2.32 -16.38
CA LEU A 157 7.31 1.39 -17.27
C LEU A 157 6.33 0.35 -17.84
N PHE A 158 5.40 -0.17 -17.04
CA PHE A 158 4.34 -1.05 -17.55
C PHE A 158 3.54 -0.38 -18.67
N MET A 159 3.09 0.87 -18.48
CA MET A 159 2.32 1.60 -19.48
C MET A 159 3.12 1.94 -20.75
N GLU A 160 4.42 2.16 -20.60
CA GLU A 160 5.34 2.43 -21.70
C GLU A 160 5.56 1.18 -22.57
N TYR A 161 5.83 0.01 -21.93
CA TYR A 161 6.07 -1.24 -22.63
C TYR A 161 4.79 -1.88 -23.20
N HIS A 162 3.63 -1.57 -22.61
CA HIS A 162 2.33 -2.15 -22.99
C HIS A 162 1.26 -1.06 -23.17
N PRO A 163 1.44 -0.14 -24.16
CA PRO A 163 0.54 1.01 -24.34
C PRO A 163 -0.90 0.62 -24.70
N GLU A 164 -1.09 -0.56 -25.31
CA GLU A 164 -2.39 -1.09 -25.74
C GLU A 164 -3.03 -2.04 -24.70
N SER A 165 -2.40 -2.19 -23.52
CA SER A 165 -2.93 -3.08 -22.46
C SER A 165 -4.29 -2.60 -21.94
N ASN A 166 -5.21 -3.54 -21.76
CA ASN A 166 -6.50 -3.28 -21.12
C ASN A 166 -6.36 -2.92 -19.62
N ARG A 167 -5.18 -3.11 -19.02
CA ARG A 167 -4.85 -2.74 -17.63
C ARG A 167 -4.26 -1.33 -17.49
N LYS A 168 -4.07 -0.62 -18.61
CA LYS A 168 -3.49 0.73 -18.61
C LYS A 168 -4.28 1.71 -17.74
N THR A 169 -5.61 1.68 -17.81
CA THR A 169 -6.48 2.54 -17.00
C THR A 169 -6.31 2.24 -15.51
N GLU A 170 -6.23 0.96 -15.12
CA GLU A 170 -6.01 0.56 -13.72
C GLU A 170 -4.63 1.04 -13.24
N ALA A 171 -3.58 0.86 -14.04
CA ALA A 171 -2.23 1.34 -13.73
C ALA A 171 -2.21 2.86 -13.56
N GLN A 172 -2.88 3.61 -14.44
CA GLN A 172 -2.98 5.06 -14.36
C GLN A 172 -3.68 5.53 -13.07
N LEU A 173 -4.77 4.85 -12.68
CA LEU A 173 -5.46 5.15 -11.43
C LEU A 173 -4.58 4.88 -10.19
N MET A 174 -3.80 3.79 -10.22
CA MET A 174 -2.84 3.53 -9.14
C MET A 174 -1.76 4.62 -9.07
N ILE A 175 -1.25 5.09 -10.20
CA ILE A 175 -0.29 6.21 -10.24
C ILE A 175 -0.90 7.47 -9.63
N PHE A 176 -2.12 7.85 -9.99
CA PHE A 176 -2.80 9.00 -9.39
C PHE A 176 -2.97 8.87 -7.88
N ASN A 177 -3.37 7.69 -7.40
CA ASN A 177 -3.49 7.44 -5.95
C ASN A 177 -2.14 7.57 -5.22
N LEU A 178 -1.04 7.12 -5.84
CA LEU A 178 0.30 7.26 -5.29
C LEU A 178 0.76 8.72 -5.30
N GLN A 179 0.48 9.47 -6.36
CA GLN A 179 0.75 10.90 -6.44
C GLN A 179 -0.03 11.67 -5.37
N ASP A 180 -1.32 11.40 -5.19
CA ASP A 180 -2.12 11.99 -4.11
C ASP A 180 -1.58 11.64 -2.71
N LYS A 181 -0.99 10.45 -2.51
CA LYS A 181 -0.30 10.10 -1.27
C LYS A 181 0.94 10.97 -1.03
N LEU A 182 1.73 11.26 -2.07
CA LEU A 182 2.87 12.18 -1.99
C LEU A 182 2.41 13.60 -1.68
N VAL A 183 1.37 14.06 -2.37
CA VAL A 183 0.74 15.36 -2.12
C VAL A 183 0.20 15.47 -0.70
N LEU A 184 -0.41 14.40 -0.18
CA LEU A 184 -0.87 14.37 1.22
C LEU A 184 0.29 14.57 2.21
N LYS A 185 1.47 13.99 1.93
CA LYS A 185 2.68 14.23 2.74
C LYS A 185 3.07 15.70 2.73
N ASP A 186 3.09 16.32 1.56
CA ASP A 186 3.44 17.74 1.41
C ASP A 186 2.40 18.65 2.06
N TYR A 187 1.11 18.34 1.91
CA TYR A 187 0.03 19.04 2.59
C TYR A 187 0.17 18.96 4.11
N LEU A 188 0.45 17.78 4.66
CA LEU A 188 0.64 17.62 6.11
C LEU A 188 1.86 18.41 6.62
N SER A 189 2.92 18.48 5.81
CA SER A 189 4.11 19.29 6.12
C SER A 189 3.80 20.78 6.05
N ALA A 190 3.12 21.24 5.00
CA ALA A 190 2.69 22.62 4.85
C ALA A 190 1.75 23.05 5.99
N LYS A 191 0.79 22.16 6.34
CA LYS A 191 -0.13 22.40 7.45
C LYS A 191 0.60 22.48 8.78
N LEU A 192 1.59 21.65 9.04
CA LEU A 192 2.42 21.75 10.24
C LEU A 192 3.13 23.11 10.31
N TYR A 193 3.72 23.58 9.21
CA TYR A 193 4.34 24.91 9.16
C TYR A 193 3.32 26.03 9.41
N TYR A 194 2.12 25.91 8.85
CA TYR A 194 1.04 26.86 9.11
C TYR A 194 0.64 26.88 10.59
N ASP A 195 0.46 25.73 11.21
CA ASP A 195 0.07 25.59 12.61
C ASP A 195 1.17 26.08 13.57
N LEU A 196 2.44 25.98 13.19
CA LEU A 196 3.59 26.56 13.92
C LEU A 196 3.64 28.09 13.81
N GLY A 197 3.20 28.66 12.69
CA GLY A 197 3.12 30.11 12.50
C GLY A 197 4.45 30.81 12.74
N THR A 198 4.46 31.73 13.73
CA THR A 198 5.66 32.46 14.15
C THR A 198 6.43 31.78 15.28
N TYR A 199 6.05 30.57 15.70
CA TYR A 199 6.77 29.84 16.74
C TYR A 199 8.13 29.37 16.22
N ASN A 200 9.19 29.89 16.84
CA ASN A 200 10.58 29.59 16.51
C ASN A 200 11.25 28.80 17.65
N GLY A 201 10.86 27.58 17.94
CA GLY A 201 11.39 26.64 18.92
C GLY A 201 12.61 27.11 19.71
N HIS A 202 13.80 26.72 19.31
CA HIS A 202 15.08 27.31 19.73
C HIS A 202 15.48 28.35 18.67
N ALA A 203 15.14 29.61 18.88
CA ALA A 203 15.57 30.71 18.03
C ALA A 203 17.09 30.78 18.02
N THR A 204 17.73 30.32 16.97
CA THR A 204 19.11 30.67 16.66
C THR A 204 19.08 32.08 16.13
N MET A 205 19.45 33.04 16.97
CA MET A 205 19.75 34.40 16.50
C MET A 205 20.93 34.30 15.52
N THR A 206 20.72 34.79 14.30
CA THR A 206 21.84 35.06 13.39
C THR A 206 22.71 36.16 13.96
N ALA A 207 23.98 36.23 13.56
CA ALA A 207 24.96 37.21 14.07
C ALA A 207 24.54 38.67 13.90
N ASP A 208 23.56 38.95 13.04
CA ASP A 208 22.90 40.23 12.76
C ASP A 208 21.60 40.46 13.55
N GLY A 209 21.28 39.58 14.50
CA GLY A 209 20.10 39.70 15.35
C GLY A 209 18.76 39.38 14.69
N GLN A 210 18.78 38.84 13.49
CA GLN A 210 17.54 38.41 12.81
C GLN A 210 17.12 37.00 13.31
N ILE A 211 15.83 36.88 13.62
CA ILE A 211 15.22 35.58 13.91
C ILE A 211 14.95 34.90 12.59
N ASN A 212 15.79 33.92 12.22
CA ASN A 212 15.54 33.11 11.03
C ASN A 212 14.42 32.11 11.31
N GLY A 213 13.34 32.25 10.57
CA GLY A 213 12.28 31.27 10.47
C GLY A 213 10.87 31.84 10.60
N ASN A 214 10.27 32.16 9.47
CA ASN A 214 8.83 32.36 9.39
C ASN A 214 8.22 31.08 8.79
N ASN A 215 7.51 30.31 9.61
CA ASN A 215 6.92 29.05 9.18
C ASN A 215 5.82 29.25 8.13
N PHE A 216 5.18 30.44 8.06
CA PHE A 216 4.25 30.74 6.97
C PHE A 216 4.95 30.78 5.61
N LEU A 217 6.19 31.24 5.51
CA LEU A 217 6.98 31.15 4.27
C LEU A 217 7.27 29.69 3.89
N ALA A 218 7.63 28.85 4.86
CA ALA A 218 7.84 27.43 4.62
C ALA A 218 6.53 26.74 4.17
N CYS A 219 5.39 27.09 4.79
CA CYS A 219 4.08 26.60 4.36
C CYS A 219 3.78 26.99 2.90
N ILE A 220 3.96 28.29 2.56
CA ILE A 220 3.72 28.82 1.20
C ILE A 220 4.57 28.06 0.18
N THR A 221 5.89 27.97 0.44
CA THR A 221 6.82 27.28 -0.48
C THR A 221 6.44 25.81 -0.67
N THR A 222 6.13 25.09 0.42
CA THR A 222 5.74 23.68 0.35
C THR A 222 4.43 23.50 -0.41
N ALA A 223 3.42 24.32 -0.13
CA ALA A 223 2.13 24.26 -0.82
C ALA A 223 2.26 24.59 -2.32
N GLN A 224 3.03 25.61 -2.67
CA GLN A 224 3.29 25.98 -4.07
C GLN A 224 4.03 24.88 -4.84
N ASN A 225 5.04 24.25 -4.23
CA ASN A 225 5.74 23.13 -4.84
C ASN A 225 4.79 21.93 -5.08
N ALA A 226 3.97 21.59 -4.09
CA ALA A 226 3.00 20.50 -4.24
C ALA A 226 2.01 20.76 -5.40
N LEU A 227 1.48 21.98 -5.52
CA LEU A 227 0.57 22.36 -6.62
C LEU A 227 1.26 22.39 -7.98
N LYS A 228 2.55 22.72 -8.03
CA LYS A 228 3.35 22.75 -9.24
C LYS A 228 3.71 21.34 -9.72
N ASP A 229 4.14 20.48 -8.79
CA ASP A 229 4.62 19.15 -9.11
C ASP A 229 3.46 18.17 -9.40
N TYR A 230 2.28 18.41 -8.78
CA TYR A 230 1.07 17.61 -8.94
C TYR A 230 -0.17 18.45 -9.29
N PRO A 231 -0.24 19.03 -10.49
CA PRO A 231 -1.28 19.98 -10.86
C PRO A 231 -2.70 19.40 -10.91
N TYR A 232 -2.81 18.07 -11.05
CA TYR A 232 -4.10 17.34 -11.14
C TYR A 232 -4.46 16.59 -9.87
N THR A 233 -3.84 16.92 -8.72
CA THR A 233 -4.15 16.28 -7.45
C THR A 233 -5.61 16.51 -7.02
N SER A 234 -6.21 15.52 -6.39
CA SER A 234 -7.53 15.66 -5.78
C SER A 234 -7.55 16.62 -4.58
N MET A 235 -6.38 16.92 -4.00
CA MET A 235 -6.21 17.81 -2.85
C MET A 235 -5.97 19.28 -3.23
N ARG A 236 -6.18 19.65 -4.49
CA ARG A 236 -5.84 20.97 -5.01
C ARG A 236 -6.56 22.10 -4.26
N GLU A 237 -7.85 21.93 -3.97
CA GLU A 237 -8.64 22.91 -3.21
C GLU A 237 -8.10 23.10 -1.79
N GLU A 238 -7.82 22.03 -1.07
CA GLU A 238 -7.32 22.04 0.31
C GLU A 238 -5.94 22.71 0.42
N ILE A 239 -5.07 22.46 -0.57
CA ILE A 239 -3.74 23.09 -0.60
C ILE A 239 -3.86 24.57 -0.95
N SER A 240 -4.71 24.93 -1.92
CA SER A 240 -4.89 26.31 -2.36
C SER A 240 -5.48 27.19 -1.24
N ILE A 241 -6.45 26.68 -0.47
CA ILE A 241 -6.96 27.43 0.68
C ILE A 241 -5.93 27.56 1.81
N LEU A 242 -5.11 26.54 2.04
CA LEU A 242 -4.01 26.60 3.01
C LEU A 242 -2.96 27.64 2.59
N LEU A 243 -2.61 27.68 1.31
CA LEU A 243 -1.70 28.66 0.72
C LEU A 243 -2.24 30.10 0.92
N LEU A 244 -3.50 30.34 0.60
CA LEU A 244 -4.15 31.64 0.81
C LEU A 244 -4.10 32.08 2.27
N ARG A 245 -4.49 31.18 3.20
CA ARG A 245 -4.43 31.47 4.64
C ARG A 245 -3.02 31.79 5.11
N ALA A 246 -2.01 31.05 4.61
CA ALA A 246 -0.61 31.28 4.96
C ALA A 246 -0.10 32.64 4.44
N LYS A 247 -0.43 33.01 3.21
CA LYS A 247 -0.10 34.36 2.66
C LYS A 247 -0.77 35.49 3.45
N TYR A 248 -2.04 35.33 3.81
CA TYR A 248 -2.75 36.32 4.62
C TYR A 248 -2.09 36.48 6.01
N LYS A 249 -1.78 35.38 6.68
CA LYS A 249 -1.09 35.37 7.97
C LYS A 249 0.30 36.02 7.86
N LEU A 250 1.07 35.65 6.83
CA LEU A 250 2.37 36.26 6.56
C LEU A 250 2.27 37.77 6.36
N GLY A 251 1.24 38.24 5.64
CA GLY A 251 1.01 39.67 5.44
C GLY A 251 0.66 40.41 6.74
N THR A 252 -0.30 39.87 7.52
CA THR A 252 -0.76 40.50 8.77
C THR A 252 0.30 40.55 9.87
N GLU A 253 1.19 39.54 9.91
CA GLU A 253 2.23 39.40 10.93
C GLU A 253 3.61 39.90 10.47
N SER A 254 3.66 40.62 9.34
CA SER A 254 4.88 41.20 8.79
C SER A 254 5.23 42.56 9.39
N VAL A 255 6.52 42.90 9.31
CA VAL A 255 7.01 44.26 9.55
C VAL A 255 6.40 45.24 8.54
N GLU A 256 6.24 46.50 8.93
CA GLU A 256 5.47 47.49 8.16
C GLU A 256 6.01 47.67 6.73
N GLU A 257 7.33 47.61 6.55
CA GLU A 257 7.96 47.78 5.23
C GLU A 257 7.58 46.69 4.21
N LYS A 258 7.20 45.47 4.65
CA LYS A 258 6.83 44.32 3.79
C LYS A 258 5.34 44.03 3.79
N LYS A 259 4.58 44.69 4.64
CA LYS A 259 3.18 44.37 4.88
C LYS A 259 2.31 44.65 3.65
N GLU A 260 2.50 45.77 2.99
CA GLU A 260 1.73 46.12 1.80
C GLU A 260 1.95 45.13 0.65
N GLU A 261 3.22 44.79 0.35
CA GLU A 261 3.59 43.80 -0.68
C GLU A 261 2.94 42.43 -0.42
N ARG A 262 3.10 41.93 0.81
CA ARG A 262 2.59 40.60 1.20
C ARG A 262 1.07 40.54 1.27
N MET A 263 0.42 41.62 1.68
CA MET A 263 -1.06 41.72 1.63
C MET A 263 -1.57 41.73 0.20
N ARG A 264 -0.85 42.37 -0.73
CA ARG A 264 -1.19 42.34 -2.16
C ARG A 264 -1.08 40.91 -2.72
N GLU A 265 -0.02 40.17 -2.38
CA GLU A 265 0.12 38.75 -2.76
C GLU A 265 -1.00 37.86 -2.19
N ALA A 266 -1.49 38.16 -0.99
CA ALA A 266 -2.61 37.44 -0.40
C ALA A 266 -3.94 37.75 -1.14
N ILE A 267 -4.15 39.03 -1.55
CA ILE A 267 -5.30 39.41 -2.35
C ILE A 267 -5.29 38.78 -3.73
N ASP A 268 -4.13 38.70 -4.38
CA ASP A 268 -3.98 38.05 -5.68
C ASP A 268 -4.31 36.55 -5.55
N GLU A 269 -3.84 35.88 -4.47
CA GLU A 269 -4.16 34.49 -4.19
C GLU A 269 -5.64 34.26 -3.89
N TYR A 270 -6.31 35.22 -3.20
CA TYR A 270 -7.74 35.15 -2.97
C TYR A 270 -8.53 35.13 -4.29
N TYR A 271 -8.18 36.05 -5.22
CA TYR A 271 -8.85 36.05 -6.51
C TYR A 271 -8.55 34.82 -7.34
N ALA A 272 -7.31 34.28 -7.28
CA ALA A 272 -6.96 33.02 -7.92
C ALA A 272 -7.80 31.86 -7.37
N PHE A 273 -7.87 31.73 -6.05
CA PHE A 273 -8.69 30.71 -5.37
C PHE A 273 -10.17 30.81 -5.73
N LYS A 274 -10.73 32.03 -5.66
CA LYS A 274 -12.14 32.28 -5.98
C LYS A 274 -12.49 31.96 -7.44
N ASN A 275 -11.58 32.26 -8.37
CA ASN A 275 -11.78 31.95 -9.78
C ASN A 275 -11.68 30.46 -10.06
N GLU A 276 -10.77 29.75 -9.41
CA GLU A 276 -10.57 28.30 -9.60
C GLU A 276 -11.66 27.48 -8.90
N PHE A 277 -12.12 27.92 -7.70
CA PHE A 277 -13.09 27.19 -6.87
C PHE A 277 -14.31 28.05 -6.51
N PRO A 278 -15.14 28.50 -7.48
CA PRO A 278 -16.24 29.41 -7.22
C PRO A 278 -17.32 28.85 -6.29
N GLU A 279 -17.48 27.51 -6.23
CA GLU A 279 -18.46 26.82 -5.38
C GLU A 279 -17.84 26.29 -4.08
N SER A 280 -16.61 26.69 -3.76
CA SER A 280 -15.92 26.20 -2.56
C SER A 280 -16.65 26.60 -1.28
N LYS A 281 -16.74 25.67 -0.34
CA LYS A 281 -17.24 25.92 1.02
C LYS A 281 -16.45 26.97 1.78
N TYR A 282 -15.18 27.18 1.40
CA TYR A 282 -14.27 28.12 2.04
C TYR A 282 -14.44 29.57 1.58
N ILE A 283 -15.19 29.87 0.50
CA ILE A 283 -15.41 31.21 -0.02
C ILE A 283 -16.04 32.17 1.01
N LYS A 284 -16.85 31.62 1.92
CA LYS A 284 -17.49 32.44 2.97
C LYS A 284 -16.56 32.77 4.14
N GLU A 285 -15.45 32.06 4.24
CA GLU A 285 -14.47 32.23 5.31
C GLU A 285 -13.37 33.23 4.93
N VAL A 286 -13.05 33.30 3.64
CA VAL A 286 -11.99 34.14 3.07
C VAL A 286 -12.59 35.35 2.35
#